data_e96016407e69b2743d29cc8d9d43980e
#
_entry.id   e96016407e69b2743d29cc8d9d43980e
#
_cell.length_a   1.000
_cell.length_b   1.000
_cell.length_c   1.000
_cell.angle_alpha   90.00
_cell.angle_beta   90.00
_cell.angle_gamma   90.00
#
_symmetry.space_group_name_H-M   'P 1'
#
loop_
_entity.id
_entity.type
_entity.pdbx_description
1 polymer ?
#
loop_
_entity_poly.entity_id
_entity_poly.type
_entity_poly.pdbx_seq_one_letter_code
_entity_poly.pdbx_strand_id
1 'polypeptide(L)'
;MRGRLSLNVILPMFIAMLVVMPMAVNAESSGPSQGHREVTGVVTAEKSGLLTVKLPDGSTMTLNPRIAERHGHPTPKVGDEVTLVLNENNAIIDHHPKGDKGHHTFVTGKLAYVGLMKNQIKLITPEGEKLFPLERQEIKTGGIEEGALVTVELNEAGTVIDLHRAEHKGDKH
;
A
#
# COMPACT_ATOMS: atom_id res chain seq x y z
N MET A 1 -28.44 -30.91 78.72
CA MET A 1 -27.35 -31.44 77.87
C MET A 1 -27.14 -30.49 76.69
N ARG A 2 -26.01 -29.94 76.61
CA ARG A 2 -25.70 -28.79 75.72
C ARG A 2 -25.17 -29.32 74.44
N GLY A 3 -25.90 -29.13 73.29
CA GLY A 3 -25.41 -29.40 71.94
C GLY A 3 -24.75 -28.14 71.33
N ARG A 4 -23.51 -28.25 70.96
CA ARG A 4 -22.78 -27.17 70.29
C ARG A 4 -23.05 -27.19 68.78
N LEU A 5 -23.59 -26.10 68.24
CA LEU A 5 -23.66 -25.86 66.85
C LEU A 5 -22.23 -25.40 66.30
N SER A 6 -21.71 -26.16 65.40
CA SER A 6 -20.51 -25.77 64.64
C SER A 6 -20.96 -25.01 63.41
N LEU A 7 -20.59 -23.71 63.33
CA LEU A 7 -20.86 -22.85 62.19
C LEU A 7 -19.66 -22.96 61.19
N ASN A 8 -19.84 -23.73 60.14
CA ASN A 8 -18.85 -23.78 59.03
C ASN A 8 -19.05 -22.56 58.14
N VAL A 9 -18.14 -21.62 58.26
CA VAL A 9 -18.06 -20.48 57.34
C VAL A 9 -17.31 -20.94 56.10
N ILE A 10 -18.05 -21.13 54.99
CA ILE A 10 -17.50 -21.37 53.68
C ILE A 10 -17.16 -20.01 53.08
N LEU A 11 -15.86 -19.73 52.94
CA LEU A 11 -15.32 -18.52 52.30
C LEU A 11 -15.31 -18.77 50.79
N PRO A 12 -16.03 -18.00 49.94
CA PRO A 12 -15.93 -18.14 48.51
C PRO A 12 -14.62 -17.51 48.00
N MET A 13 -13.78 -18.37 47.45
CA MET A 13 -12.56 -17.98 46.76
C MET A 13 -12.92 -17.33 45.40
N PHE A 14 -12.89 -16.01 45.32
CA PHE A 14 -13.02 -15.29 44.06
C PHE A 14 -11.75 -15.50 43.24
N ILE A 15 -11.83 -16.38 42.26
CA ILE A 15 -10.82 -16.48 41.21
C ILE A 15 -11.03 -15.31 40.26
N ALA A 16 -10.20 -14.26 40.36
CA ALA A 16 -10.15 -13.19 39.38
C ALA A 16 -9.55 -13.75 38.08
N MET A 17 -10.42 -14.04 37.13
CA MET A 17 -10.04 -14.44 35.77
C MET A 17 -9.55 -13.19 35.04
N LEU A 18 -8.21 -13.03 34.95
CA LEU A 18 -7.57 -11.98 34.18
C LEU A 18 -7.80 -12.27 32.69
N VAL A 19 -8.80 -11.63 32.08
CA VAL A 19 -9.02 -11.67 30.64
C VAL A 19 -7.97 -10.82 29.98
N VAL A 20 -6.90 -11.44 29.50
CA VAL A 20 -5.94 -10.81 28.59
C VAL A 20 -6.65 -10.66 27.25
N MET A 21 -7.18 -9.47 26.98
CA MET A 21 -7.64 -9.13 25.63
C MET A 21 -6.41 -8.98 24.73
N PRO A 22 -6.35 -9.73 23.60
CA PRO A 22 -5.36 -9.44 22.59
C PRO A 22 -5.65 -8.02 22.06
N MET A 23 -4.73 -7.09 22.25
CA MET A 23 -4.75 -5.84 21.51
C MET A 23 -4.59 -6.21 20.03
N ALA A 24 -5.68 -6.11 19.29
CA ALA A 24 -5.61 -6.09 17.84
C ALA A 24 -4.79 -4.85 17.48
N VAL A 25 -3.56 -5.07 17.04
CA VAL A 25 -2.78 -4.04 16.36
C VAL A 25 -3.55 -3.80 15.05
N ASN A 26 -4.38 -2.77 15.05
CA ASN A 26 -4.90 -2.23 13.82
C ASN A 26 -3.68 -1.78 13.01
N ALA A 27 -3.31 -2.53 11.99
CA ALA A 27 -2.52 -2.01 10.91
C ALA A 27 -3.34 -0.87 10.32
N GLU A 28 -3.04 0.37 10.71
CA GLU A 28 -3.53 1.55 10.03
C GLU A 28 -3.07 1.39 8.59
N SER A 29 -4.01 1.14 7.68
CA SER A 29 -3.79 1.36 6.27
C SER A 29 -3.49 2.85 6.16
N SER A 30 -2.20 3.19 6.15
CA SER A 30 -1.76 4.52 5.80
C SER A 30 -2.39 4.83 4.45
N GLY A 31 -3.28 5.83 4.43
CA GLY A 31 -3.92 6.29 3.22
C GLY A 31 -2.90 6.64 2.14
N PRO A 32 -3.33 7.01 0.94
CA PRO A 32 -2.48 7.25 -0.21
C PRO A 32 -1.31 8.15 0.21
N SER A 33 -0.09 7.75 -0.17
CA SER A 33 1.11 8.53 0.07
C SER A 33 0.86 9.97 -0.38
N GLN A 34 1.30 10.94 0.42
CA GLN A 34 1.12 12.36 0.10
C GLN A 34 1.71 12.62 -1.30
N GLY A 35 0.85 13.00 -2.25
CA GLY A 35 1.23 13.27 -3.63
C GLY A 35 0.52 12.43 -4.69
N HIS A 36 -0.08 11.30 -4.33
CA HIS A 36 -0.88 10.53 -5.29
C HIS A 36 -2.32 11.03 -5.35
N ARG A 37 -2.87 11.02 -6.55
CA ARG A 37 -4.27 11.35 -6.78
C ARG A 37 -4.94 10.34 -7.70
N GLU A 38 -6.18 10.05 -7.42
CA GLU A 38 -7.01 9.22 -8.28
C GLU A 38 -7.88 10.09 -9.18
N VAL A 39 -7.98 9.70 -10.45
CA VAL A 39 -8.84 10.37 -11.42
C VAL A 39 -9.58 9.31 -12.22
N THR A 40 -10.91 9.39 -12.23
CA THR A 40 -11.74 8.50 -13.05
C THR A 40 -11.90 9.07 -14.45
N GLY A 41 -11.78 8.22 -15.46
CA GLY A 41 -11.98 8.59 -16.85
C GLY A 41 -12.61 7.47 -17.65
N VAL A 42 -12.95 7.76 -18.92
CA VAL A 42 -13.53 6.80 -19.84
C VAL A 42 -12.53 6.52 -20.96
N VAL A 43 -12.31 5.25 -21.27
CA VAL A 43 -11.50 4.85 -22.44
C VAL A 43 -12.28 5.18 -23.71
N THR A 44 -11.75 6.11 -24.51
CA THR A 44 -12.46 6.62 -25.70
C THR A 44 -11.89 6.11 -27.02
N ALA A 45 -10.64 5.68 -27.03
CA ALA A 45 -9.99 5.17 -28.23
C ALA A 45 -8.85 4.21 -27.90
N GLU A 46 -8.53 3.34 -28.87
CA GLU A 46 -7.32 2.53 -28.90
C GLU A 46 -6.56 2.83 -30.20
N LYS A 47 -5.28 3.12 -30.07
CA LYS A 47 -4.40 3.35 -31.21
C LYS A 47 -3.01 2.79 -30.94
N SER A 48 -2.52 1.96 -31.85
CA SER A 48 -1.17 1.37 -31.75
C SER A 48 -0.88 0.67 -30.42
N GLY A 49 -1.91 0.01 -29.83
CA GLY A 49 -1.79 -0.69 -28.55
C GLY A 49 -1.76 0.24 -27.32
N LEU A 50 -2.10 1.51 -27.49
CA LEU A 50 -2.28 2.46 -26.41
C LEU A 50 -3.74 2.91 -26.32
N LEU A 51 -4.22 3.12 -25.10
CA LEU A 51 -5.58 3.56 -24.83
C LEU A 51 -5.59 5.06 -24.55
N THR A 52 -6.59 5.76 -25.07
CA THR A 52 -6.88 7.16 -24.73
C THR A 52 -7.98 7.18 -23.69
N VAL A 53 -7.69 7.74 -22.53
CA VAL A 53 -8.65 7.95 -21.45
C VAL A 53 -9.04 9.41 -21.41
N LYS A 54 -10.34 9.70 -21.56
CA LYS A 54 -10.90 11.05 -21.43
C LYS A 54 -11.31 11.29 -19.99
N LEU A 55 -10.81 12.38 -19.41
CA LEU A 55 -11.11 12.80 -18.04
C LEU A 55 -12.35 13.70 -17.98
N PRO A 56 -12.95 13.90 -16.78
CA PRO A 56 -14.16 14.72 -16.61
C PRO A 56 -13.96 16.18 -17.01
N ASP A 57 -12.74 16.72 -16.90
CA ASP A 57 -12.39 18.09 -17.31
C ASP A 57 -12.22 18.25 -18.83
N GLY A 58 -12.41 17.18 -19.59
CA GLY A 58 -12.25 17.12 -21.04
C GLY A 58 -10.82 16.84 -21.51
N SER A 59 -9.84 16.84 -20.63
CA SER A 59 -8.47 16.45 -20.98
C SER A 59 -8.37 14.95 -21.27
N THR A 60 -7.24 14.53 -21.86
CA THR A 60 -7.00 13.13 -22.18
C THR A 60 -5.65 12.67 -21.64
N MET A 61 -5.59 11.41 -21.25
CA MET A 61 -4.36 10.72 -20.86
C MET A 61 -4.16 9.47 -21.70
N THR A 62 -2.92 9.10 -21.90
CA THR A 62 -2.55 7.86 -22.62
C THR A 62 -2.22 6.79 -21.61
N LEU A 63 -2.94 5.66 -21.67
CA LEU A 63 -2.75 4.49 -20.83
C LEU A 63 -2.15 3.35 -21.66
N ASN A 64 -1.10 2.74 -21.15
CA ASN A 64 -0.56 1.51 -21.71
C ASN A 64 -1.30 0.31 -21.09
N PRO A 65 -2.10 -0.45 -21.85
CA PRO A 65 -2.87 -1.57 -21.29
C PRO A 65 -2.02 -2.70 -20.71
N ARG A 66 -0.75 -2.80 -21.11
CA ARG A 66 0.19 -3.78 -20.51
C ARG A 66 0.48 -3.53 -19.04
N ILE A 67 0.18 -2.33 -18.54
CA ILE A 67 0.25 -2.05 -17.10
C ILE A 67 -0.78 -2.93 -16.37
N ALA A 68 -2.01 -3.00 -16.87
CA ALA A 68 -3.06 -3.85 -16.30
C ALA A 68 -2.62 -5.31 -16.16
N GLU A 69 -2.09 -5.88 -17.25
CA GLU A 69 -1.66 -7.28 -17.26
C GLU A 69 -0.58 -7.56 -16.21
N ARG A 70 0.37 -6.62 -16.04
CA ARG A 70 1.45 -6.76 -15.05
C ARG A 70 0.97 -6.64 -13.62
N HIS A 71 -0.09 -5.86 -13.39
CA HIS A 71 -0.68 -5.64 -12.07
C HIS A 71 -1.79 -6.63 -11.74
N GLY A 72 -2.10 -7.55 -12.66
CA GLY A 72 -3.16 -8.55 -12.47
C GLY A 72 -4.56 -8.02 -12.66
N HIS A 73 -4.70 -6.83 -13.26
CA HIS A 73 -6.00 -6.22 -13.56
C HIS A 73 -6.52 -6.62 -14.95
N PRO A 74 -7.83 -6.61 -15.14
CA PRO A 74 -8.42 -6.77 -16.49
C PRO A 74 -7.93 -5.66 -17.42
N THR A 75 -7.55 -6.01 -18.63
CA THR A 75 -7.18 -5.04 -19.66
C THR A 75 -8.39 -4.18 -20.05
N PRO A 76 -8.36 -2.85 -19.86
CA PRO A 76 -9.48 -1.98 -20.21
C PRO A 76 -9.73 -1.95 -21.71
N LYS A 77 -10.99 -1.72 -22.09
CA LYS A 77 -11.46 -1.61 -23.47
C LYS A 77 -12.12 -0.25 -23.70
N VAL A 78 -12.26 0.12 -24.97
CA VAL A 78 -13.01 1.33 -25.35
C VAL A 78 -14.44 1.25 -24.78
N GLY A 79 -14.85 2.27 -24.07
CA GLY A 79 -16.11 2.39 -23.35
C GLY A 79 -16.00 2.11 -21.84
N ASP A 80 -14.94 1.48 -21.38
CA ASP A 80 -14.77 1.19 -19.97
C ASP A 80 -14.45 2.47 -19.18
N GLU A 81 -14.99 2.54 -17.97
CA GLU A 81 -14.58 3.54 -16.98
C GLU A 81 -13.43 2.97 -16.13
N VAL A 82 -12.37 3.75 -16.00
CA VAL A 82 -11.17 3.38 -15.24
C VAL A 82 -10.81 4.46 -14.23
N THR A 83 -10.26 4.06 -13.10
CA THR A 83 -9.63 4.94 -12.14
C THR A 83 -8.12 4.90 -12.37
N LEU A 84 -7.53 6.04 -12.70
CA LEU A 84 -6.10 6.20 -12.88
C LEU A 84 -5.48 6.68 -11.57
N VAL A 85 -4.41 6.04 -11.13
CA VAL A 85 -3.58 6.50 -10.00
C VAL A 85 -2.42 7.28 -10.59
N LEU A 86 -2.31 8.55 -10.21
CA LEU A 86 -1.30 9.48 -10.72
C LEU A 86 -0.35 9.85 -9.60
N ASN A 87 0.94 9.91 -9.90
CA ASN A 87 1.93 10.46 -8.99
C ASN A 87 1.94 12.01 -9.03
N GLU A 88 2.81 12.63 -8.25
CA GLU A 88 2.97 14.08 -8.15
C GLU A 88 3.40 14.75 -9.47
N ASN A 89 3.91 13.98 -10.43
CA ASN A 89 4.28 14.46 -11.78
C ASN A 89 3.17 14.22 -12.81
N ASN A 90 1.96 13.84 -12.36
CA ASN A 90 0.85 13.44 -13.23
C ASN A 90 1.14 12.23 -14.14
N ALA A 91 2.11 11.40 -13.81
CA ALA A 91 2.33 10.16 -14.50
C ALA A 91 1.38 9.07 -13.95
N ILE A 92 0.81 8.27 -14.86
CA ILE A 92 0.00 7.11 -14.46
C ILE A 92 0.95 6.06 -13.89
N ILE A 93 0.80 5.74 -12.60
CA ILE A 93 1.56 4.70 -11.91
C ILE A 93 0.76 3.41 -11.80
N ASP A 94 -0.57 3.51 -11.73
CA ASP A 94 -1.47 2.37 -11.75
C ASP A 94 -2.85 2.75 -12.30
N HIS A 95 -3.71 1.76 -12.51
CA HIS A 95 -5.11 1.96 -12.86
C HIS A 95 -5.95 0.75 -12.46
N HIS A 96 -7.21 1.01 -12.11
CA HIS A 96 -8.19 0.03 -11.69
C HIS A 96 -9.49 0.18 -12.47
N PRO A 97 -10.31 -0.88 -12.61
CA PRO A 97 -11.70 -0.73 -13.02
C PRO A 97 -12.42 0.27 -12.11
N LYS A 98 -13.37 1.03 -12.64
CA LYS A 98 -14.15 1.96 -11.82
C LYS A 98 -14.80 1.23 -10.63
N GLY A 99 -14.64 1.81 -9.44
CA GLY A 99 -15.17 1.28 -8.19
C GLY A 99 -14.30 0.22 -7.51
N ASP A 100 -13.25 -0.23 -8.16
CA ASP A 100 -12.18 -0.98 -7.53
C ASP A 100 -11.18 0.01 -6.92
N LYS A 101 -10.89 -0.15 -5.63
CA LYS A 101 -9.97 0.76 -4.91
C LYS A 101 -8.52 0.31 -4.97
N GLY A 102 -8.25 -0.83 -5.63
CA GLY A 102 -6.94 -1.45 -5.53
C GLY A 102 -6.56 -1.84 -4.07
N HIS A 103 -5.62 -2.74 -3.93
CA HIS A 103 -5.09 -3.16 -2.63
C HIS A 103 -3.59 -2.88 -2.58
N HIS A 104 -3.22 -1.60 -2.64
CA HIS A 104 -1.81 -1.23 -2.51
C HIS A 104 -1.32 -1.44 -1.09
N THR A 105 -0.08 -1.91 -0.98
CA THR A 105 0.59 -2.14 0.30
C THR A 105 1.77 -1.21 0.43
N PHE A 106 1.92 -0.60 1.61
CA PHE A 106 3.03 0.29 1.90
C PHE A 106 4.04 -0.41 2.82
N VAL A 107 5.31 -0.38 2.44
CA VAL A 107 6.40 -0.96 3.23
C VAL A 107 7.45 0.11 3.50
N THR A 108 7.69 0.39 4.78
CA THR A 108 8.72 1.33 5.21
C THR A 108 9.96 0.58 5.68
N GLY A 109 11.13 1.01 5.22
CA GLY A 109 12.40 0.42 5.59
C GLY A 109 13.58 1.29 5.16
N LYS A 110 14.79 0.92 5.61
CA LYS A 110 16.03 1.56 5.11
C LYS A 110 16.35 1.00 3.73
N LEU A 111 16.59 1.90 2.79
CA LEU A 111 17.02 1.52 1.45
C LEU A 111 18.42 0.89 1.53
N ALA A 112 18.54 -0.40 1.27
CA ALA A 112 19.82 -1.08 1.26
C ALA A 112 20.46 -1.11 -0.12
N TYR A 113 19.62 -1.17 -1.18
CA TYR A 113 20.13 -1.36 -2.52
C TYR A 113 19.02 -1.18 -3.58
N VAL A 114 19.40 -0.56 -4.71
CA VAL A 114 18.57 -0.50 -5.91
C VAL A 114 19.30 -1.18 -7.06
N GLY A 115 18.81 -2.35 -7.44
CA GLY A 115 19.39 -3.12 -8.55
C GLY A 115 18.71 -2.82 -9.87
N LEU A 116 19.07 -1.74 -10.52
CA LEU A 116 18.50 -1.33 -11.81
C LEU A 116 18.60 -2.42 -12.88
N MET A 117 19.73 -3.16 -12.93
CA MET A 117 19.90 -4.27 -13.87
C MET A 117 19.00 -5.48 -13.58
N LYS A 118 18.55 -5.64 -12.34
CA LYS A 118 17.67 -6.73 -11.92
C LYS A 118 16.24 -6.28 -11.71
N ASN A 119 15.94 -4.99 -11.92
CA ASN A 119 14.65 -4.38 -11.61
C ASN A 119 14.17 -4.75 -10.19
N GLN A 120 15.03 -4.53 -9.20
CA GLN A 120 14.75 -4.89 -7.81
C GLN A 120 15.21 -3.79 -6.86
N ILE A 121 14.49 -3.64 -5.77
CA ILE A 121 14.85 -2.83 -4.63
C ILE A 121 14.96 -3.70 -3.39
N LYS A 122 15.94 -3.45 -2.54
CA LYS A 122 16.13 -4.12 -1.26
C LYS A 122 15.95 -3.15 -0.12
N LEU A 123 15.07 -3.50 0.80
CA LEU A 123 14.83 -2.76 2.04
C LEU A 123 15.24 -3.58 3.25
N ILE A 124 15.77 -2.90 4.26
CA ILE A 124 15.94 -3.42 5.62
C ILE A 124 14.74 -2.95 6.42
N THR A 125 13.85 -3.87 6.76
CA THR A 125 12.64 -3.63 7.55
C THR A 125 12.82 -4.18 8.98
N PRO A 126 11.92 -3.89 9.92
CA PRO A 126 11.96 -4.51 11.25
C PRO A 126 11.89 -6.04 11.23
N GLU A 127 11.24 -6.62 10.20
CA GLU A 127 11.13 -8.08 10.04
C GLU A 127 12.33 -8.69 9.29
N GLY A 128 13.30 -7.88 8.87
CA GLY A 128 14.49 -8.30 8.14
C GLY A 128 14.63 -7.72 6.75
N GLU A 129 15.54 -8.27 5.97
CA GLU A 129 15.77 -7.85 4.58
C GLU A 129 14.65 -8.36 3.66
N LYS A 130 14.11 -7.46 2.84
CA LYS A 130 13.09 -7.77 1.83
C LYS A 130 13.53 -7.27 0.46
N LEU A 131 13.28 -8.08 -0.56
CA LEU A 131 13.49 -7.75 -1.97
C LEU A 131 12.14 -7.58 -2.64
N PHE A 132 12.00 -6.50 -3.40
CA PHE A 132 10.79 -6.22 -4.15
C PHE A 132 11.15 -6.00 -5.63
N PRO A 133 10.38 -6.56 -6.58
CA PRO A 133 10.51 -6.23 -7.98
C PRO A 133 10.12 -4.76 -8.21
N LEU A 134 10.84 -4.09 -9.12
CA LEU A 134 10.54 -2.73 -9.59
C LEU A 134 9.84 -2.81 -10.94
N GLU A 135 8.76 -2.09 -11.12
CA GLU A 135 8.05 -2.07 -12.39
C GLU A 135 8.81 -1.29 -13.48
N ARG A 136 9.39 -0.16 -13.09
CA ARG A 136 10.07 0.74 -14.01
C ARG A 136 11.49 1.05 -13.53
N GLN A 137 12.42 1.11 -14.47
CA GLN A 137 13.75 1.67 -14.23
C GLN A 137 13.68 3.16 -13.86
N GLU A 138 12.56 3.81 -14.13
CA GLU A 138 12.30 5.24 -13.94
C GLU A 138 11.67 5.59 -12.59
N ILE A 139 11.41 4.60 -11.70
CA ILE A 139 11.07 4.94 -10.33
C ILE A 139 12.25 5.78 -9.83
N LYS A 140 11.95 7.06 -9.62
CA LYS A 140 12.96 8.07 -9.31
C LYS A 140 13.60 7.76 -7.96
N THR A 141 14.62 6.93 -7.98
CA THR A 141 15.58 6.86 -6.87
C THR A 141 16.47 8.11 -6.86
N GLY A 142 16.27 9.02 -7.82
CA GLY A 142 17.03 10.25 -7.97
C GLY A 142 17.01 11.08 -6.69
N GLY A 143 18.15 11.15 -6.02
CA GLY A 143 18.32 11.86 -4.76
C GLY A 143 17.97 11.06 -3.51
N ILE A 144 17.63 9.77 -3.61
CA ILE A 144 17.48 8.88 -2.46
C ILE A 144 18.71 8.00 -2.37
N GLU A 145 19.50 8.20 -1.31
CA GLU A 145 20.74 7.47 -1.08
C GLU A 145 20.48 6.16 -0.31
N GLU A 146 21.39 5.20 -0.49
CA GLU A 146 21.40 4.00 0.34
C GLU A 146 21.49 4.38 1.83
N GLY A 147 20.74 3.68 2.67
CA GLY A 147 20.60 3.99 4.10
C GLY A 147 19.46 4.97 4.43
N ALA A 148 18.88 5.66 3.44
CA ALA A 148 17.72 6.52 3.68
C ALA A 148 16.51 5.70 4.11
N LEU A 149 15.71 6.25 5.01
CA LEU A 149 14.41 5.69 5.36
C LEU A 149 13.42 6.04 4.25
N VAL A 150 12.80 5.01 3.67
CA VAL A 150 11.87 5.16 2.54
C VAL A 150 10.60 4.36 2.78
N THR A 151 9.53 4.78 2.14
CA THR A 151 8.30 4.02 1.99
C THR A 151 8.13 3.65 0.53
N VAL A 152 7.99 2.38 0.24
CA VAL A 152 7.63 1.87 -1.09
C VAL A 152 6.15 1.54 -1.12
N GLU A 153 5.52 1.84 -2.24
CA GLU A 153 4.16 1.43 -2.55
C GLU A 153 4.21 0.23 -3.49
N LEU A 154 3.52 -0.82 -3.09
CA LEU A 154 3.41 -2.08 -3.83
C LEU A 154 2.00 -2.20 -4.40
N ASN A 155 1.91 -2.62 -5.65
CA ASN A 155 0.64 -3.04 -6.23
C ASN A 155 0.22 -4.42 -5.71
N GLU A 156 -0.90 -4.95 -6.19
CA GLU A 156 -1.47 -6.24 -5.80
C GLU A 156 -0.54 -7.42 -6.12
N ALA A 157 0.34 -7.27 -7.11
CA ALA A 157 1.36 -8.27 -7.46
C ALA A 157 2.62 -8.18 -6.57
N GLY A 158 2.66 -7.25 -5.62
CA GLY A 158 3.83 -7.02 -4.76
C GLY A 158 5.00 -6.34 -5.48
N THR A 159 4.74 -5.67 -6.60
CA THR A 159 5.73 -4.92 -7.37
C THR A 159 5.72 -3.47 -6.93
N VAL A 160 6.90 -2.87 -6.78
CA VAL A 160 7.05 -1.46 -6.41
C VAL A 160 6.61 -0.59 -7.59
N ILE A 161 5.58 0.23 -7.36
CA ILE A 161 5.06 1.21 -8.31
C ILE A 161 5.47 2.63 -7.95
N ASP A 162 5.80 2.88 -6.68
CA ASP A 162 6.32 4.17 -6.25
C ASP A 162 7.23 4.07 -5.02
N LEU A 163 8.03 5.11 -4.78
CA LEU A 163 9.04 5.20 -3.72
C LEU A 163 9.17 6.65 -3.24
N HIS A 164 9.00 6.85 -1.93
CA HIS A 164 9.14 8.16 -1.28
C HIS A 164 10.11 8.09 -0.11
N ARG A 165 10.75 9.22 0.22
CA ARG A 165 11.40 9.36 1.53
C ARG A 165 10.32 9.28 2.60
N ALA A 166 10.51 8.41 3.59
CA ALA A 166 9.65 8.43 4.76
C ALA A 166 9.96 9.74 5.53
N GLU A 167 8.92 10.54 5.73
CA GLU A 167 9.04 11.71 6.59
C GLU A 167 9.37 11.25 8.02
N HIS A 168 10.46 11.74 8.57
CA HIS A 168 10.70 11.63 9.99
C HIS A 168 9.58 12.42 10.66
N LYS A 169 8.64 11.73 11.30
CA LYS A 169 7.79 12.36 12.31
C LYS A 169 8.74 12.84 13.40
N GLY A 170 9.22 14.07 13.25
CA GLY A 170 10.10 14.71 14.22
C GLY A 170 9.43 14.64 15.58
N ASP A 171 10.12 14.08 16.55
CA ASP A 171 9.78 14.21 17.95
C ASP A 171 9.54 15.71 18.22
N LYS A 172 8.28 16.06 18.41
CA LYS A 172 7.94 17.35 19.00
C LYS A 172 8.33 17.26 20.47
N HIS A 173 9.52 17.79 20.78
CA HIS A 173 9.89 18.13 22.13
C HIS A 173 9.00 19.24 22.68
#